data_76591e8c85ccee71207df22f39a05ac4
#
_entry.id   76591e8c85ccee71207df22f39a05ac4
#
_cell.length_a   1.000
_cell.length_b   1.000
_cell.length_c   1.000
_cell.angle_alpha   90.00
_cell.angle_beta   90.00
_cell.angle_gamma   90.00
#
_symmetry.space_group_name_H-M   'P 1'
#
loop_
_entity.id
_entity.type
_entity.pdbx_description
1 polymer ?
#
loop_
_entity_poly.entity_id
_entity_poly.type
_entity_poly.pdbx_seq_one_letter_code
_entity_poly.pdbx_strand_id
1 'polypeptide(L)'
;EHFIEAANYHWIMDWCICRSSTKCKDYPVDLGCLFLGQATLKIDPRLGHRATKEEALQHVRRCRETGLVHLIGRNKLDAVWLNVEPGNKLLTVCNCCPCCCLWRVLPHLAPEIGSKITRLPGVKVTVTDRCIGCGTCTQGTCFVDAIRVVNNRAVRNEECRGCGRCVDVCPQKAIEISIENDQLMREALDRISSAVDVS
;
A
#
# COMPACT_ATOMS: atom_id res chain seq x y z
N GLU A 1 4.70 -7.89 -7.56
CA GLU A 1 4.75 -8.55 -8.88
C GLU A 1 4.19 -9.98 -8.81
N HIS A 2 4.58 -10.85 -7.87
CA HIS A 2 4.16 -12.26 -7.78
C HIS A 2 2.65 -12.50 -8.06
N PHE A 3 1.76 -11.78 -7.39
CA PHE A 3 0.31 -11.94 -7.61
C PHE A 3 -0.16 -11.42 -8.98
N ILE A 4 0.53 -10.46 -9.56
CA ILE A 4 0.23 -10.00 -10.91
C ILE A 4 0.61 -11.08 -11.93
N GLU A 5 1.74 -11.75 -11.72
CA GLU A 5 2.20 -12.85 -12.58
C GLU A 5 1.32 -14.10 -12.46
N ALA A 6 0.81 -14.37 -11.26
CA ALA A 6 -0.06 -15.52 -10.99
C ALA A 6 -1.51 -15.31 -11.41
N ALA A 7 -1.97 -14.07 -11.56
CA ALA A 7 -3.36 -13.77 -11.86
C ALA A 7 -3.70 -13.97 -13.34
N ASN A 8 -4.88 -14.53 -13.60
CA ASN A 8 -5.43 -14.64 -14.97
C ASN A 8 -6.13 -13.36 -15.43
N TYR A 9 -6.58 -12.51 -14.49
CA TYR A 9 -7.35 -11.32 -14.77
C TYR A 9 -6.82 -10.12 -14.01
N HIS A 10 -6.64 -9.01 -14.73
CA HIS A 10 -6.11 -7.76 -14.21
C HIS A 10 -7.07 -6.61 -14.56
N TRP A 11 -7.30 -5.73 -13.59
CA TRP A 11 -8.15 -4.56 -13.76
C TRP A 11 -7.49 -3.33 -13.14
N ILE A 12 -7.27 -2.30 -13.92
CA ILE A 12 -6.74 -1.03 -13.45
C ILE A 12 -7.89 -0.03 -13.34
N MET A 13 -8.02 0.59 -12.15
CA MET A 13 -8.91 1.73 -11.96
C MET A 13 -8.35 2.95 -12.68
N ASP A 14 -9.16 3.61 -13.51
CA ASP A 14 -8.74 4.82 -14.24
C ASP A 14 -8.51 6.00 -13.30
N TRP A 15 -9.02 5.93 -12.08
CA TRP A 15 -8.84 6.95 -11.06
C TRP A 15 -8.87 6.36 -9.64
N CYS A 16 -8.12 6.98 -8.75
CA CYS A 16 -8.13 6.61 -7.34
C CYS A 16 -9.30 7.24 -6.61
N ILE A 17 -10.20 6.42 -6.05
CA ILE A 17 -11.38 6.91 -5.32
C ILE A 17 -11.02 7.85 -4.16
N CYS A 18 -9.99 7.52 -3.37
CA CYS A 18 -9.56 8.33 -2.24
C CYS A 18 -9.06 9.71 -2.69
N ARG A 19 -8.19 9.75 -3.72
CA ARG A 19 -7.63 11.01 -4.24
C ARG A 19 -8.68 11.85 -4.98
N SER A 20 -9.58 11.21 -5.69
CA SER A 20 -10.68 11.89 -6.37
C SER A 20 -11.63 12.55 -5.38
N SER A 21 -12.10 11.81 -4.37
CA SER A 21 -13.06 12.31 -3.37
C SER A 21 -12.50 13.45 -2.52
N THR A 22 -11.20 13.44 -2.24
CA THR A 22 -10.52 14.50 -1.46
C THR A 22 -9.94 15.62 -2.32
N LYS A 23 -10.04 15.53 -3.65
CA LYS A 23 -9.44 16.48 -4.60
C LYS A 23 -7.95 16.65 -4.35
N CYS A 24 -7.21 15.52 -4.26
CA CYS A 24 -5.79 15.48 -3.97
C CYS A 24 -4.99 16.38 -4.92
N LYS A 25 -4.12 17.21 -4.35
CA LYS A 25 -3.26 18.13 -5.12
C LYS A 25 -1.81 17.63 -5.26
N ASP A 26 -1.43 16.67 -4.42
CA ASP A 26 -0.02 16.25 -4.27
C ASP A 26 0.30 15.01 -5.10
N TYR A 27 -0.70 14.21 -5.45
CA TYR A 27 -0.52 12.95 -6.18
C TYR A 27 -1.52 12.79 -7.32
N PRO A 28 -1.10 12.19 -8.45
CA PRO A 28 -1.96 11.97 -9.61
C PRO A 28 -3.20 11.14 -9.26
N VAL A 29 -4.36 11.56 -9.74
CA VAL A 29 -5.65 10.88 -9.51
C VAL A 29 -5.75 9.63 -10.38
N ASP A 30 -5.14 9.62 -11.56
CA ASP A 30 -5.16 8.55 -12.57
C ASP A 30 -4.35 7.29 -12.19
N LEU A 31 -3.61 7.30 -11.09
CA LEU A 31 -2.93 6.12 -10.56
C LEU A 31 -3.82 5.34 -9.58
N GLY A 32 -4.91 4.78 -10.10
CA GLY A 32 -5.92 4.05 -9.33
C GLY A 32 -5.42 2.73 -8.72
N CYS A 33 -6.32 2.02 -8.04
CA CYS A 33 -6.03 0.67 -7.53
C CYS A 33 -5.92 -0.34 -8.68
N LEU A 34 -5.16 -1.41 -8.45
CA LEU A 34 -5.15 -2.58 -9.31
C LEU A 34 -5.92 -3.70 -8.60
N PHE A 35 -6.82 -4.35 -9.33
CA PHE A 35 -7.55 -5.52 -8.87
C PHE A 35 -7.14 -6.74 -9.68
N LEU A 36 -7.04 -7.89 -9.01
CA LEU A 36 -6.62 -9.16 -9.59
C LEU A 36 -7.64 -10.26 -9.28
N GLY A 37 -7.79 -11.21 -10.18
CA GLY A 37 -8.62 -12.40 -10.03
C GLY A 37 -9.95 -12.32 -10.75
N GLN A 38 -10.69 -13.44 -10.76
CA GLN A 38 -11.89 -13.64 -11.57
C GLN A 38 -13.02 -12.63 -11.30
N ALA A 39 -13.15 -12.13 -10.06
CA ALA A 39 -14.19 -11.16 -9.71
C ALA A 39 -14.05 -9.82 -10.48
N THR A 40 -12.84 -9.52 -10.99
CA THR A 40 -12.61 -8.32 -11.81
C THR A 40 -13.44 -8.29 -13.10
N LEU A 41 -13.86 -9.45 -13.60
CA LEU A 41 -14.69 -9.57 -14.80
C LEU A 41 -16.08 -8.91 -14.66
N LYS A 42 -16.51 -8.68 -13.42
CA LYS A 42 -17.80 -8.08 -13.08
C LYS A 42 -17.71 -6.61 -12.69
N ILE A 43 -16.51 -6.02 -12.65
CA ILE A 43 -16.35 -4.60 -12.34
C ILE A 43 -16.98 -3.76 -13.46
N ASP A 44 -17.71 -2.72 -13.07
CA ASP A 44 -18.33 -1.77 -14.01
C ASP A 44 -17.25 -1.12 -14.89
N PRO A 45 -17.34 -1.22 -16.23
CA PRO A 45 -16.35 -0.68 -17.15
C PRO A 45 -16.20 0.85 -17.09
N ARG A 46 -17.10 1.56 -16.43
CA ARG A 46 -16.97 3.00 -16.18
C ARG A 46 -15.94 3.34 -15.10
N LEU A 47 -15.48 2.38 -14.33
CA LEU A 47 -14.54 2.57 -13.22
C LEU A 47 -13.08 2.38 -13.63
N GLY A 48 -12.82 1.77 -14.79
CA GLY A 48 -11.49 1.45 -15.24
C GLY A 48 -11.51 0.51 -16.44
N HIS A 49 -10.44 -0.24 -16.62
CA HIS A 49 -10.30 -1.13 -17.78
C HIS A 49 -9.58 -2.43 -17.42
N ARG A 50 -9.82 -3.45 -18.23
CA ARG A 50 -9.03 -4.70 -18.20
C ARG A 50 -7.63 -4.40 -18.72
N ALA A 51 -6.63 -4.93 -18.02
CA ALA A 51 -5.23 -4.74 -18.37
C ALA A 51 -4.57 -6.09 -18.69
N THR A 52 -3.54 -6.03 -19.50
CA THR A 52 -2.58 -7.13 -19.64
C THR A 52 -1.71 -7.21 -18.39
N LYS A 53 -1.00 -8.32 -18.23
CA LYS A 53 -0.02 -8.49 -17.15
C LYS A 53 1.08 -7.41 -17.21
N GLU A 54 1.55 -7.11 -18.40
CA GLU A 54 2.59 -6.10 -18.66
C GLU A 54 2.13 -4.70 -18.25
N GLU A 55 0.90 -4.33 -18.58
CA GLU A 55 0.29 -3.06 -18.18
C GLU A 55 0.11 -2.98 -16.66
N ALA A 56 -0.33 -4.06 -16.02
CA ALA A 56 -0.46 -4.13 -14.56
C ALA A 56 0.90 -3.99 -13.85
N LEU A 57 1.95 -4.64 -14.35
CA LEU A 57 3.32 -4.49 -13.85
C LEU A 57 3.84 -3.07 -14.03
N GLN A 58 3.63 -2.47 -15.20
CA GLN A 58 4.02 -1.08 -15.47
C GLN A 58 3.26 -0.10 -14.57
N HIS A 59 1.96 -0.33 -14.36
CA HIS A 59 1.15 0.50 -13.48
C HIS A 59 1.67 0.54 -12.04
N VAL A 60 1.97 -0.61 -11.43
CA VAL A 60 2.50 -0.64 -10.06
C VAL A 60 3.90 -0.03 -9.96
N ARG A 61 4.76 -0.19 -10.97
CA ARG A 61 6.06 0.47 -11.03
C ARG A 61 5.91 1.99 -11.08
N ARG A 62 5.06 2.49 -11.94
CA ARG A 62 4.74 3.93 -12.05
C ARG A 62 4.17 4.49 -10.75
N CYS A 63 3.30 3.73 -10.07
CA CYS A 63 2.81 4.09 -8.74
C CYS A 63 3.95 4.19 -7.71
N ARG A 64 4.88 3.24 -7.70
CA ARG A 64 6.05 3.24 -6.81
C ARG A 64 6.98 4.42 -7.08
N GLU A 65 7.30 4.70 -8.34
CA GLU A 65 8.13 5.83 -8.75
C GLU A 65 7.52 7.18 -8.34
N THR A 66 6.19 7.30 -8.41
CA THR A 66 5.45 8.46 -7.91
C THR A 66 5.47 8.55 -6.38
N GLY A 67 5.99 7.54 -5.68
CA GLY A 67 6.09 7.46 -4.22
C GLY A 67 4.81 7.00 -3.53
N LEU A 68 3.91 6.33 -4.23
CA LEU A 68 2.76 5.69 -3.62
C LEU A 68 3.16 4.39 -2.91
N VAL A 69 2.42 4.04 -1.87
CA VAL A 69 2.63 2.83 -1.08
C VAL A 69 1.63 1.76 -1.52
N HIS A 70 2.11 0.53 -1.73
CA HIS A 70 1.25 -0.60 -2.03
C HIS A 70 0.72 -1.24 -0.74
N LEU A 71 -0.60 -1.31 -0.60
CA LEU A 71 -1.27 -2.18 0.37
C LEU A 71 -1.93 -3.33 -0.40
N ILE A 72 -1.54 -4.55 -0.06
CA ILE A 72 -1.95 -5.74 -0.80
C ILE A 72 -2.75 -6.66 0.12
N GLY A 73 -3.92 -7.09 -0.33
CA GLY A 73 -4.73 -8.03 0.40
C GLY A 73 -6.17 -8.09 -0.06
N ARG A 74 -6.94 -8.98 0.59
CA ARG A 74 -8.38 -9.03 0.41
C ARG A 74 -9.04 -7.93 1.22
N ASN A 75 -9.50 -6.88 0.56
CA ASN A 75 -10.31 -5.84 1.18
C ASN A 75 -11.80 -6.15 0.96
N LYS A 76 -12.50 -6.51 2.03
CA LYS A 76 -13.94 -6.84 1.95
C LYS A 76 -14.80 -5.67 1.47
N LEU A 77 -14.41 -4.43 1.76
CA LEU A 77 -15.13 -3.25 1.30
C LEU A 77 -15.07 -3.10 -0.22
N ASP A 78 -13.97 -3.51 -0.87
CA ASP A 78 -13.85 -3.37 -2.32
C ASP A 78 -14.87 -4.24 -3.05
N ALA A 79 -15.09 -5.47 -2.61
CA ALA A 79 -16.11 -6.32 -3.18
C ALA A 79 -17.52 -5.75 -3.04
N VAL A 80 -17.80 -5.05 -1.92
CA VAL A 80 -19.10 -4.43 -1.65
C VAL A 80 -19.35 -3.22 -2.55
N TRP A 81 -18.42 -2.24 -2.57
CA TRP A 81 -18.65 -1.01 -3.34
C TRP A 81 -18.49 -1.20 -4.85
N LEU A 82 -17.67 -2.17 -5.29
CA LEU A 82 -17.59 -2.59 -6.69
C LEU A 82 -18.77 -3.45 -7.12
N ASN A 83 -19.57 -3.94 -6.17
CA ASN A 83 -20.68 -4.87 -6.38
C ASN A 83 -20.24 -6.12 -7.15
N VAL A 84 -19.14 -6.77 -6.69
CA VAL A 84 -18.56 -7.96 -7.34
C VAL A 84 -18.52 -9.15 -6.40
N GLU A 85 -18.80 -10.32 -6.93
CA GLU A 85 -18.77 -11.61 -6.24
C GLU A 85 -18.11 -12.69 -7.10
N PRO A 86 -17.49 -13.68 -6.49
CA PRO A 86 -17.25 -13.85 -5.04
C PRO A 86 -16.05 -13.03 -4.56
N GLY A 87 -16.15 -12.40 -3.39
CA GLY A 87 -15.12 -11.50 -2.86
C GLY A 87 -13.79 -12.18 -2.49
N ASN A 88 -13.73 -13.50 -2.42
CA ASN A 88 -12.49 -14.27 -2.28
C ASN A 88 -11.76 -14.49 -3.62
N LYS A 89 -12.32 -14.03 -4.73
CA LYS A 89 -11.71 -13.98 -6.06
C LYS A 89 -11.31 -12.56 -6.46
N LEU A 90 -11.19 -11.64 -5.48
CA LEU A 90 -10.77 -10.25 -5.68
C LEU A 90 -9.61 -9.92 -4.75
N LEU A 91 -8.41 -9.84 -5.29
CA LEU A 91 -7.23 -9.29 -4.62
C LEU A 91 -7.09 -7.82 -4.99
N THR A 92 -6.90 -6.99 -3.98
CA THR A 92 -6.67 -5.55 -4.15
C THR A 92 -5.20 -5.20 -3.96
N VAL A 93 -4.64 -4.44 -4.89
CA VAL A 93 -3.38 -3.72 -4.75
C VAL A 93 -3.71 -2.23 -4.73
N CYS A 94 -3.83 -1.66 -3.53
CA CYS A 94 -4.03 -0.22 -3.37
C CYS A 94 -2.73 0.53 -3.63
N ASN A 95 -2.84 1.72 -4.24
CA ASN A 95 -1.74 2.64 -4.50
C ASN A 95 -1.94 3.91 -3.66
N CYS A 96 -1.45 3.88 -2.43
CA CYS A 96 -1.81 4.81 -1.37
C CYS A 96 -0.88 6.01 -1.28
N CYS A 97 -1.45 7.22 -1.26
CA CYS A 97 -0.72 8.43 -0.90
C CYS A 97 -0.79 8.69 0.62
N PRO A 98 0.18 9.41 1.19
CA PRO A 98 0.18 9.71 2.62
C PRO A 98 -0.85 10.77 3.03
N CYS A 99 -1.37 11.57 2.06
CA CYS A 99 -2.26 12.70 2.34
C CYS A 99 -3.76 12.36 2.29
N CYS A 100 -4.20 11.49 1.37
CA CYS A 100 -5.62 11.30 1.04
C CYS A 100 -6.13 9.87 1.22
N CYS A 101 -5.24 8.89 1.43
CA CYS A 101 -5.63 7.49 1.52
C CYS A 101 -6.57 7.23 2.69
N LEU A 102 -7.62 6.44 2.46
CA LEU A 102 -8.53 5.99 3.51
C LEU A 102 -7.80 5.34 4.69
N TRP A 103 -6.70 4.63 4.43
CA TRP A 103 -5.92 3.93 5.47
C TRP A 103 -5.20 4.86 6.45
N ARG A 104 -5.23 6.18 6.27
CA ARG A 104 -4.78 7.14 7.28
C ARG A 104 -5.58 7.07 8.57
N VAL A 105 -6.79 6.53 8.52
CA VAL A 105 -7.62 6.32 9.73
C VAL A 105 -7.16 5.14 10.60
N LEU A 106 -6.20 4.32 10.14
CA LEU A 106 -5.74 3.12 10.86
C LEU A 106 -5.38 3.36 12.34
N PRO A 107 -4.64 4.43 12.71
CA PRO A 107 -4.33 4.70 14.11
C PRO A 107 -5.54 5.06 14.97
N HIS A 108 -6.67 5.40 14.34
CA HIS A 108 -7.91 5.83 14.99
C HIS A 108 -9.01 4.75 14.97
N LEU A 109 -8.73 3.62 14.35
CA LEU A 109 -9.66 2.47 14.34
C LEU A 109 -9.54 1.66 15.63
N ALA A 110 -10.63 0.96 15.95
CA ALA A 110 -10.58 -0.05 17.01
C ALA A 110 -9.43 -1.05 16.74
N PRO A 111 -8.69 -1.49 17.78
CA PRO A 111 -7.53 -2.37 17.63
C PRO A 111 -7.82 -3.63 16.81
N GLU A 112 -9.04 -4.18 16.93
CA GLU A 112 -9.48 -5.39 16.22
C GLU A 112 -9.54 -5.19 14.69
N ILE A 113 -9.67 -3.94 14.23
CA ILE A 113 -9.69 -3.56 12.81
C ILE A 113 -8.30 -3.13 12.38
N GLY A 114 -7.66 -2.24 13.12
CA GLY A 114 -6.34 -1.68 12.81
C GLY A 114 -5.24 -2.74 12.74
N SER A 115 -5.32 -3.76 13.62
CA SER A 115 -4.36 -4.88 13.65
C SER A 115 -4.41 -5.80 12.43
N LYS A 116 -5.45 -5.74 11.60
CA LYS A 116 -5.53 -6.53 10.36
C LYS A 116 -4.60 -6.03 9.26
N ILE A 117 -4.18 -4.76 9.34
CA ILE A 117 -3.20 -4.17 8.43
C ILE A 117 -1.89 -4.05 9.19
N THR A 118 -1.05 -5.04 9.04
CA THR A 118 0.22 -5.15 9.75
C THR A 118 1.40 -4.82 8.85
N ARG A 119 2.50 -4.42 9.47
CA ARG A 119 3.81 -4.47 8.83
C ARG A 119 4.13 -5.91 8.45
N LEU A 120 4.78 -6.12 7.31
CA LEU A 120 5.29 -7.44 6.98
C LEU A 120 6.24 -7.93 8.10
N PRO A 121 6.07 -9.16 8.61
CA PRO A 121 6.97 -9.73 9.62
C PRO A 121 8.41 -9.68 9.11
N GLY A 122 9.41 -9.44 9.98
CA GLY A 122 10.82 -9.33 9.57
C GLY A 122 11.23 -8.02 8.87
N VAL A 123 10.28 -7.16 8.48
CA VAL A 123 10.61 -5.81 8.01
C VAL A 123 10.95 -4.91 9.19
N LYS A 124 12.17 -4.38 9.20
CA LYS A 124 12.65 -3.46 10.24
C LYS A 124 12.97 -2.10 9.62
N VAL A 125 12.52 -1.05 10.27
CA VAL A 125 12.86 0.33 9.92
C VAL A 125 13.74 0.88 11.04
N THR A 126 14.95 1.31 10.71
CA THR A 126 15.95 1.76 11.68
C THR A 126 16.37 3.19 11.39
N VAL A 127 16.55 3.98 12.43
CA VAL A 127 17.14 5.34 12.33
C VAL A 127 18.59 5.26 12.78
N THR A 128 19.51 5.56 11.88
CA THR A 128 20.96 5.50 12.12
C THR A 128 21.49 6.80 12.74
N ASP A 129 22.76 6.82 13.13
CA ASP A 129 23.42 8.00 13.72
C ASP A 129 23.63 9.15 12.72
N ARG A 130 23.39 8.91 11.42
CA ARG A 130 23.36 9.96 10.39
C ARG A 130 22.16 10.91 10.54
N CYS A 131 21.20 10.60 11.41
CA CYS A 131 20.03 11.43 11.62
C CYS A 131 20.40 12.73 12.36
N ILE A 132 20.11 13.86 11.71
CA ILE A 132 20.34 15.21 12.26
C ILE A 132 19.06 15.88 12.76
N GLY A 133 17.94 15.15 12.84
CA GLY A 133 16.68 15.69 13.32
C GLY A 133 16.00 16.73 12.41
N CYS A 134 16.32 16.76 11.11
CA CYS A 134 15.81 17.79 10.17
C CYS A 134 14.28 17.79 9.98
N GLY A 135 13.58 16.74 10.41
CA GLY A 135 12.11 16.67 10.36
C GLY A 135 11.49 16.34 9.00
N THR A 136 12.24 16.22 7.90
CA THR A 136 11.68 15.93 6.56
C THR A 136 10.80 14.69 6.55
N CYS A 137 11.15 13.63 7.30
CA CYS A 137 10.38 12.39 7.40
C CYS A 137 9.03 12.53 8.13
N THR A 138 8.80 13.65 8.83
CA THR A 138 7.55 13.93 9.58
C THR A 138 6.58 14.84 8.82
N GLN A 139 7.01 15.45 7.73
CA GLN A 139 6.22 16.42 6.97
C GLN A 139 5.29 15.73 5.98
N GLY A 140 4.15 15.20 6.47
CA GLY A 140 3.14 14.54 5.64
C GLY A 140 3.61 13.26 4.95
N THR A 141 4.75 12.69 5.35
CA THR A 141 5.36 11.52 4.72
C THR A 141 4.73 10.22 5.21
N CYS A 142 4.46 10.12 6.52
CA CYS A 142 3.95 8.90 7.14
C CYS A 142 2.42 8.90 7.14
N PHE A 143 1.80 7.95 6.49
CA PHE A 143 0.34 7.87 6.41
C PHE A 143 -0.36 7.39 7.71
N VAL A 144 0.42 6.93 8.69
CA VAL A 144 -0.06 6.52 10.02
C VAL A 144 0.56 7.33 11.17
N ASP A 145 1.22 8.45 10.85
CA ASP A 145 1.85 9.37 11.80
C ASP A 145 2.79 8.68 12.82
N ALA A 146 3.45 7.60 12.40
CA ALA A 146 4.28 6.76 13.25
C ALA A 146 5.70 7.28 13.47
N ILE A 147 6.10 8.39 12.85
CA ILE A 147 7.44 8.95 12.96
C ILE A 147 7.40 10.43 13.43
N ARG A 148 8.25 10.76 14.39
CA ARG A 148 8.38 12.11 14.94
C ARG A 148 9.83 12.41 15.28
N VAL A 149 10.18 13.68 15.49
CA VAL A 149 11.51 14.07 15.97
C VAL A 149 11.45 14.29 17.47
N VAL A 150 12.35 13.65 18.20
CA VAL A 150 12.55 13.79 19.64
C VAL A 150 14.04 13.94 19.89
N ASN A 151 14.46 14.95 20.64
CA ASN A 151 15.87 15.22 20.95
C ASN A 151 16.79 15.21 19.71
N ASN A 152 16.40 15.95 18.67
CA ASN A 152 17.12 16.04 17.39
C ASN A 152 17.33 14.69 16.66
N ARG A 153 16.46 13.71 16.91
CA ARG A 153 16.51 12.41 16.23
C ARG A 153 15.11 11.97 15.85
N ALA A 154 14.98 11.38 14.67
CA ALA A 154 13.72 10.75 14.26
C ALA A 154 13.48 9.49 15.11
N VAL A 155 12.28 9.35 15.64
CA VAL A 155 11.83 8.20 16.43
C VAL A 155 10.53 7.67 15.83
N ARG A 156 10.41 6.38 15.65
CA ARG A 156 9.18 5.71 15.24
C ARG A 156 8.50 5.00 16.40
N ASN A 157 7.19 4.90 16.36
CA ASN A 157 6.38 4.10 17.29
C ASN A 157 5.92 2.78 16.66
N GLU A 158 5.14 2.01 17.39
CA GLU A 158 4.64 0.68 16.99
C GLU A 158 3.62 0.73 15.85
N GLU A 159 3.01 1.90 15.57
CA GLU A 159 2.09 2.06 14.45
C GLU A 159 2.79 2.00 13.08
N CYS A 160 4.12 2.01 13.05
CA CYS A 160 4.90 1.95 11.81
C CYS A 160 4.54 0.69 10.99
N ARG A 161 4.07 0.90 9.77
CA ARG A 161 3.69 -0.19 8.84
C ARG A 161 4.83 -0.63 7.92
N GLY A 162 6.05 -0.10 8.09
CA GLY A 162 7.23 -0.54 7.33
C GLY A 162 7.17 -0.21 5.84
N CYS A 163 6.45 0.82 5.45
CA CYS A 163 6.20 1.16 4.03
C CYS A 163 7.39 1.77 3.29
N GLY A 164 8.45 2.20 4.00
CA GLY A 164 9.67 2.76 3.41
C GLY A 164 9.61 4.23 2.99
N ARG A 165 8.47 4.92 3.04
CA ARG A 165 8.36 6.33 2.60
C ARG A 165 9.36 7.27 3.28
N CYS A 166 9.55 7.12 4.59
CA CYS A 166 10.52 7.92 5.34
C CYS A 166 11.97 7.64 4.93
N VAL A 167 12.26 6.45 4.38
CA VAL A 167 13.57 6.11 3.81
C VAL A 167 13.80 6.92 2.53
N ASP A 168 12.81 6.93 1.63
CA ASP A 168 12.89 7.58 0.32
C ASP A 168 13.13 9.10 0.44
N VAL A 169 12.45 9.75 1.41
CA VAL A 169 12.51 11.22 1.57
C VAL A 169 13.66 11.71 2.46
N CYS A 170 14.40 10.82 3.11
CA CYS A 170 15.45 11.22 4.04
C CYS A 170 16.68 11.78 3.31
N PRO A 171 16.99 13.08 3.40
CA PRO A 171 18.12 13.68 2.68
C PRO A 171 19.47 13.17 3.19
N GLN A 172 19.52 12.73 4.46
CA GLN A 172 20.73 12.17 5.08
C GLN A 172 20.86 10.66 4.88
N LYS A 173 19.87 10.02 4.22
CA LYS A 173 19.80 8.54 4.12
C LYS A 173 20.00 7.87 5.49
N ALA A 174 19.46 8.53 6.54
CA ALA A 174 19.61 8.11 7.93
C ALA A 174 18.53 7.13 8.38
N ILE A 175 17.53 6.86 7.54
CA ILE A 175 16.48 5.88 7.81
C ILE A 175 16.68 4.74 6.84
N GLU A 176 16.76 3.53 7.39
CA GLU A 176 17.00 2.31 6.63
C GLU A 176 15.86 1.33 6.83
N ILE A 177 15.60 0.53 5.80
CA ILE A 177 14.70 -0.60 5.86
C ILE A 177 15.49 -1.87 5.56
N SER A 178 15.35 -2.86 6.43
CA SER A 178 15.95 -4.17 6.26
C SER A 178 14.91 -5.27 6.36
N ILE A 179 15.19 -6.40 5.73
CA ILE A 179 14.40 -7.62 5.82
C ILE A 179 15.29 -8.65 6.53
N GLU A 180 14.88 -9.08 7.73
CA GLU A 180 15.68 -9.96 8.60
C GLU A 180 15.38 -11.46 8.38
N ASN A 181 14.43 -11.80 7.50
CA ASN A 181 14.01 -13.18 7.28
C ASN A 181 13.81 -13.50 5.81
N ASP A 182 14.59 -14.40 5.26
CA ASP A 182 14.46 -14.83 3.85
C ASP A 182 13.15 -15.59 3.59
N GLN A 183 12.51 -16.15 4.63
CA GLN A 183 11.20 -16.81 4.52
C GLN A 183 10.03 -15.83 4.56
N LEU A 184 10.26 -14.59 4.96
CA LEU A 184 9.25 -13.55 5.10
C LEU A 184 8.37 -13.41 3.86
N MET A 185 8.99 -13.37 2.69
CA MET A 185 8.24 -13.21 1.43
C MET A 185 7.30 -14.39 1.22
N ARG A 186 7.77 -15.61 1.48
CA ARG A 186 6.96 -16.82 1.37
C ARG A 186 5.77 -16.79 2.34
N GLU A 187 6.02 -16.50 3.62
CA GLU A 187 4.97 -16.41 4.64
C GLU A 187 3.93 -15.34 4.30
N ALA A 188 4.36 -14.19 3.76
CA ALA A 188 3.45 -13.13 3.33
C ALA A 188 2.61 -13.55 2.13
N LEU A 189 3.20 -14.24 1.15
CA LEU A 189 2.52 -14.79 -0.02
C LEU A 189 1.49 -15.85 0.40
N ASP A 190 1.89 -16.80 1.24
CA ASP A 190 1.03 -17.88 1.73
C ASP A 190 -0.18 -17.32 2.50
N ARG A 191 0.04 -16.31 3.35
CA ARG A 191 -1.03 -15.63 4.08
C ARG A 191 -2.04 -14.96 3.16
N ILE A 192 -1.58 -14.30 2.09
CA ILE A 192 -2.48 -13.65 1.13
C ILE A 192 -3.20 -14.71 0.30
N SER A 193 -2.49 -15.72 -0.20
CA SER A 193 -3.05 -16.79 -1.01
C SER A 193 -4.10 -17.62 -0.26
N SER A 194 -3.96 -17.76 1.07
CA SER A 194 -4.99 -18.42 1.89
C SER A 194 -6.31 -17.64 1.99
N ALA A 195 -6.27 -16.32 1.76
CA ALA A 195 -7.41 -15.44 1.88
C ALA A 195 -8.10 -15.11 0.55
N VAL A 196 -7.37 -15.24 -0.58
CA VAL A 196 -7.85 -14.86 -1.90
C VAL A 196 -7.22 -15.72 -2.99
N ASP A 197 -8.04 -16.16 -3.93
CA ASP A 197 -7.65 -16.87 -5.14
C ASP A 197 -7.67 -15.89 -6.32
N VAL A 198 -6.53 -15.72 -6.98
CA VAL A 198 -6.36 -14.82 -8.14
C VAL A 198 -6.38 -15.54 -9.49
N SER A 199 -6.54 -16.86 -9.48
CA SER A 199 -6.60 -17.68 -10.70
C SER A 199 -7.84 -17.38 -11.56
#